data_fac1330bd79c5e09c6d5ba165b1172b4
#
_entry.id   fac1330bd79c5e09c6d5ba165b1172b4
#
_cell.length_a   1.000
_cell.length_b   1.000
_cell.length_c   1.000
_cell.angle_alpha   90.00
_cell.angle_beta   90.00
_cell.angle_gamma   90.00
#
_symmetry.space_group_name_H-M   'P 1'
#
loop_
_entity.id
_entity.type
_entity.pdbx_description
1 polymer ?
#
loop_
_entity_poly.entity_id
_entity_poly.type
_entity_poly.pdbx_seq_one_letter_code
_entity_poly.pdbx_strand_id
1 'polypeptide(L)'
;MPQYTDDLWLGSATGPQSQGWAGPGQVFTGVGPLGRVYIYDAVPATLSATAVCAAQAIAAAGNASINGASASGGVATFDYARNVSVKSSNAGDTTQTVTVTGTDYWGQTQTQALTLTGTTAVNSTKTFKTITAVYVSAALTGNLSVGNGDVFGLPYKVTDAGYLLRTGWAGAVADNAGTFVAADTATPSTTTGDVRGTFAPTTAANGSRRLVIAIGLTASQAGPNATQTGAIGATPA
;
A
#
# COMPACT_ATOMS: atom_id res chain seq x y z
N MET A 1 24.22 10.14 22.80
CA MET A 1 23.00 9.68 22.12
C MET A 1 23.38 8.49 21.29
N PRO A 2 22.64 7.39 21.35
CA PRO A 2 22.90 6.28 20.43
C PRO A 2 22.69 6.79 19.02
N GLN A 3 23.71 6.69 18.20
CA GLN A 3 23.62 6.92 16.78
C GLN A 3 22.92 5.69 16.19
N TYR A 4 21.76 5.87 15.60
CA TYR A 4 21.11 4.79 14.87
C TYR A 4 21.91 4.53 13.61
N THR A 5 22.47 3.35 13.51
CA THR A 5 23.40 2.96 12.42
C THR A 5 22.71 2.70 11.09
N ASP A 6 21.40 2.68 11.08
CA ASP A 6 20.55 2.47 9.91
C ASP A 6 20.07 3.77 9.24
N ASP A 7 20.38 4.93 9.84
CA ASP A 7 20.04 6.23 9.28
C ASP A 7 21.15 6.73 8.35
N LEU A 8 20.81 6.92 7.08
CA LEU A 8 21.68 7.65 6.16
C LEU A 8 21.41 9.15 6.30
N TRP A 9 22.38 9.87 6.83
CA TRP A 9 22.30 11.33 6.94
C TRP A 9 22.61 11.98 5.60
N LEU A 10 21.61 12.60 4.99
CA LEU A 10 21.78 13.31 3.70
C LEU A 10 22.32 14.73 3.88
N GLY A 11 22.63 15.11 5.09
CA GLY A 11 23.14 16.42 5.46
C GLY A 11 22.21 17.21 6.38
N SER A 12 22.77 18.16 7.07
CA SER A 12 22.03 19.09 7.94
C SER A 12 22.44 20.52 7.66
N ALA A 13 21.49 21.40 7.42
CA ALA A 13 21.76 22.82 7.25
C ALA A 13 22.12 23.53 8.56
N THR A 14 21.85 22.90 9.72
CA THR A 14 21.97 23.57 11.03
C THR A 14 22.82 22.82 12.06
N GLY A 15 23.34 21.63 11.74
CA GLY A 15 24.13 20.83 12.67
C GLY A 15 25.63 20.89 12.45
N PRO A 16 26.44 20.45 13.42
CA PRO A 16 27.90 20.43 13.29
C PRO A 16 28.42 19.63 12.09
N GLN A 17 27.65 18.64 11.64
CA GLN A 17 27.99 17.80 10.49
C GLN A 17 27.88 18.53 9.15
N SER A 18 27.12 19.62 9.09
CA SER A 18 26.98 20.44 7.89
C SER A 18 28.07 21.50 7.70
N GLN A 19 28.92 21.66 8.71
CA GLN A 19 29.92 22.75 8.74
C GLN A 19 31.04 22.60 7.73
N GLY A 20 31.17 21.47 7.06
CA GLY A 20 32.19 21.27 6.03
C GLY A 20 31.91 22.01 4.72
N TRP A 21 30.71 22.44 4.47
CA TRP A 21 30.29 23.05 3.21
C TRP A 21 29.18 24.12 3.31
N ALA A 22 28.50 24.20 4.46
CA ALA A 22 27.53 25.29 4.73
C ALA A 22 27.80 25.88 6.10
N GLY A 23 28.04 27.16 6.18
CA GLY A 23 28.22 27.87 7.45
C GLY A 23 26.95 27.86 8.31
N PRO A 24 27.08 28.09 9.64
CA PRO A 24 25.92 28.22 10.52
C PRO A 24 24.97 29.29 10.02
N GLY A 25 23.70 28.93 9.85
CA GLY A 25 22.67 29.85 9.42
C GLY A 25 22.54 30.07 7.92
N GLN A 26 23.33 29.38 7.08
CA GLN A 26 23.12 29.42 5.64
C GLN A 26 21.97 28.46 5.25
N VAL A 27 20.92 29.04 4.67
CA VAL A 27 19.82 28.31 4.06
C VAL A 27 19.99 28.39 2.55
N PHE A 28 20.23 27.27 1.92
CA PHE A 28 20.24 27.21 0.45
C PHE A 28 18.79 27.10 -0.04
N THR A 29 18.37 28.03 -0.87
CA THR A 29 17.03 27.96 -1.50
C THR A 29 16.91 26.67 -2.30
N GLY A 30 15.88 25.87 -2.01
CA GLY A 30 15.63 24.61 -2.69
C GLY A 30 16.40 23.39 -2.13
N VAL A 31 17.21 23.58 -1.08
CA VAL A 31 17.90 22.47 -0.41
C VAL A 31 17.25 22.18 0.94
N GLY A 32 16.70 20.99 1.08
CA GLY A 32 16.12 20.53 2.33
C GLY A 32 17.18 20.18 3.39
N PRO A 33 16.88 20.39 4.68
CA PRO A 33 17.89 20.32 5.74
C PRO A 33 18.35 18.89 6.07
N LEU A 34 17.48 17.92 6.08
CA LEU A 34 17.79 16.54 6.48
C LEU A 34 16.81 15.56 5.89
N GLY A 35 17.29 14.36 5.61
CA GLY A 35 16.45 13.27 5.20
C GLY A 35 16.98 11.93 5.70
N ARG A 36 16.11 10.94 5.72
CA ARG A 36 16.43 9.54 5.92
C ARG A 36 16.03 8.77 4.68
N VAL A 37 16.79 7.74 4.35
CA VAL A 37 16.44 6.81 3.28
C VAL A 37 16.01 5.50 3.90
N TYR A 38 14.80 5.07 3.58
CA TYR A 38 14.28 3.77 3.95
C TYR A 38 14.19 2.88 2.73
N ILE A 39 14.55 1.64 2.88
CA ILE A 39 14.48 0.65 1.82
C ILE A 39 13.35 -0.32 2.15
N TYR A 40 12.30 -0.28 1.34
CA TYR A 40 11.28 -1.32 1.31
C TYR A 40 11.81 -2.46 0.45
N ASP A 41 11.99 -3.62 1.04
CA ASP A 41 12.60 -4.79 0.42
C ASP A 41 11.68 -5.99 0.60
N ALA A 42 11.18 -6.53 -0.50
CA ALA A 42 10.15 -7.54 -0.49
C ALA A 42 10.36 -8.59 -1.58
N VAL A 43 10.05 -9.85 -1.29
CA VAL A 43 9.93 -10.94 -2.28
C VAL A 43 8.47 -11.40 -2.27
N PRO A 44 7.58 -10.68 -2.98
CA PRO A 44 6.15 -10.96 -2.90
C PRO A 44 5.80 -12.25 -3.63
N ALA A 45 4.90 -13.04 -3.02
CA ALA A 45 4.32 -14.22 -3.62
C ALA A 45 3.54 -13.88 -4.90
N THR A 46 3.37 -14.85 -5.77
CA THR A 46 2.52 -14.72 -6.96
C THR A 46 1.10 -14.31 -6.58
N LEU A 47 0.49 -13.43 -7.38
CA LEU A 47 -0.90 -13.05 -7.18
C LEU A 47 -1.85 -14.26 -7.30
N SER A 48 -2.94 -14.23 -6.54
CA SER A 48 -3.96 -15.27 -6.55
C SER A 48 -5.36 -14.65 -6.50
N ALA A 49 -6.19 -14.98 -7.46
CA ALA A 49 -7.57 -14.48 -7.54
C ALA A 49 -8.48 -15.01 -6.41
N THR A 50 -7.99 -15.97 -5.62
CA THR A 50 -8.73 -16.63 -4.53
C THR A 50 -7.93 -16.66 -3.23
N ALA A 51 -6.99 -15.74 -3.05
CA ALA A 51 -6.14 -15.70 -1.86
C ALA A 51 -6.94 -15.49 -0.57
N VAL A 52 -8.02 -14.69 -0.62
CA VAL A 52 -8.87 -14.35 0.53
C VAL A 52 -10.09 -15.25 0.61
N CYS A 53 -10.88 -15.30 -0.45
CA CYS A 53 -12.05 -16.16 -0.54
C CYS A 53 -11.95 -17.06 -1.77
N ALA A 54 -11.98 -18.36 -1.58
CA ALA A 54 -12.24 -19.31 -2.66
C ALA A 54 -13.62 -19.03 -3.29
N ALA A 55 -13.78 -19.44 -4.55
CA ALA A 55 -15.04 -19.23 -5.27
C ALA A 55 -16.21 -19.84 -4.48
N GLN A 56 -17.19 -18.99 -4.10
CA GLN A 56 -18.33 -19.40 -3.27
C GLN A 56 -19.61 -18.67 -3.64
N ALA A 57 -20.74 -19.35 -3.50
CA ALA A 57 -22.05 -18.78 -3.72
C ALA A 57 -22.43 -17.82 -2.58
N ILE A 58 -23.08 -16.72 -2.92
CA ILE A 58 -23.62 -15.73 -2.00
C ILE A 58 -25.14 -15.68 -2.20
N ALA A 59 -25.89 -16.34 -1.34
CA ALA A 59 -27.35 -16.49 -1.49
C ALA A 59 -28.14 -15.27 -0.98
N ALA A 60 -27.54 -14.42 -0.14
CA ALA A 60 -28.14 -13.22 0.43
C ALA A 60 -27.04 -12.22 0.81
N ALA A 61 -27.45 -11.00 1.17
CA ALA A 61 -26.55 -10.05 1.82
C ALA A 61 -25.90 -10.65 3.08
N GLY A 62 -24.60 -10.50 3.23
CA GLY A 62 -23.89 -11.06 4.39
C GLY A 62 -22.39 -11.19 4.18
N ASN A 63 -21.73 -11.77 5.18
CA ASN A 63 -20.29 -12.02 5.12
C ASN A 63 -19.98 -13.28 4.31
N ALA A 64 -19.06 -13.16 3.37
CA ALA A 64 -18.42 -14.27 2.69
C ALA A 64 -17.43 -14.99 3.62
N SER A 65 -17.26 -16.29 3.44
CA SER A 65 -16.26 -17.05 4.18
C SER A 65 -14.84 -16.70 3.70
N ILE A 66 -13.96 -16.34 4.63
CA ILE A 66 -12.54 -16.15 4.36
C ILE A 66 -11.87 -17.53 4.45
N ASN A 67 -11.73 -18.19 3.29
CA ASN A 67 -11.29 -19.58 3.16
C ASN A 67 -10.31 -19.78 1.98
N GLY A 68 -9.71 -18.70 1.49
CA GLY A 68 -8.74 -18.74 0.39
C GLY A 68 -7.36 -19.22 0.83
N ALA A 69 -6.41 -19.21 -0.11
CA ALA A 69 -5.06 -19.75 0.12
C ALA A 69 -4.26 -19.00 1.21
N SER A 70 -4.57 -17.73 1.45
CA SER A 70 -3.94 -16.91 2.51
C SER A 70 -4.73 -16.89 3.81
N ALA A 71 -5.83 -17.66 3.91
CA ALA A 71 -6.74 -17.64 5.05
C ALA A 71 -6.32 -18.67 6.11
N SER A 72 -6.38 -18.24 7.36
CA SER A 72 -6.24 -19.09 8.54
C SER A 72 -7.14 -18.54 9.65
N GLY A 73 -7.96 -19.40 10.26
CA GLY A 73 -8.84 -18.98 11.36
C GLY A 73 -9.85 -17.88 10.98
N GLY A 74 -10.29 -17.80 9.71
CA GLY A 74 -11.22 -16.77 9.24
C GLY A 74 -10.59 -15.40 8.97
N VAL A 75 -9.28 -15.30 8.97
CA VAL A 75 -8.52 -14.11 8.61
C VAL A 75 -7.56 -14.46 7.49
N ALA A 76 -7.53 -13.64 6.42
CA ALA A 76 -6.51 -13.77 5.40
C ALA A 76 -5.35 -12.80 5.71
N THR A 77 -4.13 -13.31 5.62
CA THR A 77 -2.92 -12.52 5.85
C THR A 77 -2.04 -12.57 4.62
N PHE A 78 -1.74 -11.42 4.05
CA PHE A 78 -0.82 -11.31 2.92
C PHE A 78 0.64 -11.25 3.41
N ASP A 79 1.55 -11.65 2.55
CA ASP A 79 2.99 -11.51 2.75
C ASP A 79 3.43 -10.04 2.96
N TYR A 80 2.84 -9.14 2.16
CA TYR A 80 3.00 -7.68 2.23
C TYR A 80 1.63 -7.01 2.14
N ALA A 81 1.53 -5.72 2.51
CA ALA A 81 0.31 -4.97 2.26
C ALA A 81 0.08 -4.84 0.74
N ARG A 82 -1.02 -5.41 0.25
CA ARG A 82 -1.35 -5.49 -1.17
C ARG A 82 -2.80 -5.11 -1.41
N ASN A 83 -3.11 -4.69 -2.63
CA ASN A 83 -4.50 -4.45 -3.01
C ASN A 83 -5.29 -5.76 -3.07
N VAL A 84 -6.60 -5.64 -2.90
CA VAL A 84 -7.56 -6.73 -3.01
C VAL A 84 -8.24 -6.69 -4.37
N SER A 85 -8.51 -7.85 -4.92
CA SER A 85 -9.22 -8.04 -6.19
C SER A 85 -10.50 -8.84 -5.95
N VAL A 86 -11.65 -8.33 -6.40
CA VAL A 86 -12.95 -8.99 -6.27
C VAL A 86 -13.57 -9.22 -7.64
N LYS A 87 -14.23 -10.35 -7.84
CA LYS A 87 -15.00 -10.64 -9.06
C LYS A 87 -16.10 -11.66 -8.81
N SER A 88 -17.14 -11.62 -9.64
CA SER A 88 -18.13 -12.71 -9.77
C SER A 88 -17.78 -13.63 -10.94
N SER A 89 -18.32 -14.83 -10.93
CA SER A 89 -18.30 -15.73 -12.09
C SER A 89 -19.43 -15.45 -13.08
N ASN A 90 -20.39 -14.57 -12.77
CA ASN A 90 -21.50 -14.19 -13.63
C ASN A 90 -21.38 -12.72 -14.10
N ALA A 91 -21.53 -12.50 -15.41
CA ALA A 91 -21.40 -11.18 -16.01
C ALA A 91 -22.53 -10.19 -15.58
N GLY A 92 -23.66 -10.70 -15.12
CA GLY A 92 -24.81 -9.90 -14.67
C GLY A 92 -24.67 -9.33 -13.25
N ASP A 93 -23.69 -9.76 -12.47
CA ASP A 93 -23.46 -9.27 -11.10
C ASP A 93 -22.68 -7.94 -11.14
N THR A 94 -23.39 -6.84 -11.39
CA THR A 94 -22.77 -5.52 -11.63
C THR A 94 -23.22 -4.43 -10.66
N THR A 95 -24.18 -4.72 -9.78
CA THR A 95 -24.76 -3.74 -8.86
C THR A 95 -24.39 -4.01 -7.38
N GLN A 96 -23.91 -5.20 -7.09
CA GLN A 96 -23.56 -5.60 -5.74
C GLN A 96 -22.24 -4.97 -5.32
N THR A 97 -22.18 -4.54 -4.06
CA THR A 97 -20.96 -3.99 -3.47
C THR A 97 -20.35 -5.02 -2.52
N VAL A 98 -19.05 -5.23 -2.68
CA VAL A 98 -18.23 -6.03 -1.77
C VAL A 98 -17.43 -5.08 -0.89
N THR A 99 -17.69 -5.10 0.41
CA THR A 99 -16.96 -4.30 1.40
C THR A 99 -15.92 -5.17 2.07
N VAL A 100 -14.65 -4.82 1.87
CA VAL A 100 -13.51 -5.49 2.47
C VAL A 100 -13.07 -4.71 3.70
N THR A 101 -12.97 -5.37 4.84
CA THR A 101 -12.44 -4.82 6.10
C THR A 101 -11.17 -5.58 6.49
N GLY A 102 -10.19 -4.85 6.93
CA GLY A 102 -8.90 -5.43 7.31
C GLY A 102 -7.97 -4.40 7.92
N THR A 103 -6.67 -4.67 7.88
CA THR A 103 -5.67 -3.76 8.41
C THR A 103 -4.69 -3.35 7.32
N ASP A 104 -4.13 -2.16 7.47
CA ASP A 104 -3.06 -1.64 6.63
C ASP A 104 -1.70 -2.25 6.98
N TYR A 105 -0.62 -1.67 6.43
CA TYR A 105 0.76 -2.08 6.68
C TYR A 105 1.13 -2.11 8.19
N TRP A 106 0.61 -1.15 8.96
CA TRP A 106 0.92 -0.99 10.39
C TRP A 106 -0.12 -1.57 11.33
N GLY A 107 -1.09 -2.32 10.83
CA GLY A 107 -2.14 -2.94 11.64
C GLY A 107 -3.31 -2.01 11.97
N GLN A 108 -3.40 -0.83 11.36
CA GLN A 108 -4.54 0.07 11.52
C GLN A 108 -5.72 -0.43 10.70
N THR A 109 -6.91 -0.45 11.31
CA THR A 109 -8.13 -0.90 10.63
C THR A 109 -8.49 0.03 9.49
N GLN A 110 -8.87 -0.56 8.36
CA GLN A 110 -9.39 0.15 7.21
C GLN A 110 -10.44 -0.67 6.46
N THR A 111 -11.24 0.03 5.67
CA THR A 111 -12.35 -0.56 4.92
C THR A 111 -12.37 0.00 3.50
N GLN A 112 -12.74 -0.83 2.54
CA GLN A 112 -13.00 -0.38 1.17
C GLN A 112 -14.22 -1.08 0.58
N ALA A 113 -15.10 -0.30 -0.04
CA ALA A 113 -16.23 -0.76 -0.81
C ALA A 113 -15.88 -0.84 -2.30
N LEU A 114 -16.20 -1.96 -2.94
CA LEU A 114 -15.91 -2.26 -4.34
C LEU A 114 -17.19 -2.73 -5.01
N THR A 115 -17.66 -2.01 -6.04
CA THR A 115 -18.83 -2.44 -6.83
C THR A 115 -18.38 -3.45 -7.87
N LEU A 116 -19.03 -4.61 -7.89
CA LEU A 116 -18.75 -5.66 -8.88
C LEU A 116 -19.03 -5.19 -10.31
N THR A 117 -18.27 -5.70 -11.25
CA THR A 117 -18.43 -5.50 -12.70
C THR A 117 -18.56 -6.84 -13.42
N GLY A 118 -19.22 -7.79 -12.79
CA GLY A 118 -19.42 -9.14 -13.32
C GLY A 118 -18.13 -9.97 -13.26
N THR A 119 -17.73 -10.53 -14.39
CA THR A 119 -16.55 -11.40 -14.48
C THR A 119 -15.23 -10.65 -14.57
N THR A 120 -15.26 -9.33 -14.74
CA THR A 120 -14.06 -8.50 -14.70
C THR A 120 -13.68 -8.20 -13.26
N ALA A 121 -12.40 -8.39 -12.93
CA ALA A 121 -11.90 -8.13 -11.59
C ALA A 121 -11.88 -6.61 -11.28
N VAL A 122 -12.40 -6.23 -10.12
CA VAL A 122 -12.32 -4.88 -9.57
C VAL A 122 -11.27 -4.88 -8.46
N ASN A 123 -10.33 -3.95 -8.56
CA ASN A 123 -9.22 -3.83 -7.64
C ASN A 123 -9.43 -2.71 -6.63
N SER A 124 -9.02 -2.94 -5.38
CA SER A 124 -9.00 -1.89 -4.36
C SER A 124 -7.91 -0.87 -4.64
N THR A 125 -8.17 0.37 -4.26
CA THR A 125 -7.18 1.47 -4.23
C THR A 125 -6.39 1.48 -2.93
N LYS A 126 -6.96 0.92 -1.86
CA LYS A 126 -6.26 0.69 -0.58
C LYS A 126 -5.55 -0.66 -0.61
N THR A 127 -4.49 -0.75 0.18
CA THR A 127 -3.70 -1.98 0.35
C THR A 127 -3.86 -2.53 1.74
N PHE A 128 -4.06 -3.82 1.84
CA PHE A 128 -4.34 -4.54 3.09
C PHE A 128 -3.20 -5.49 3.44
N LYS A 129 -2.85 -5.54 4.70
CA LYS A 129 -1.94 -6.55 5.26
C LYS A 129 -2.73 -7.77 5.74
N THR A 130 -3.88 -7.53 6.38
CA THR A 130 -4.82 -8.58 6.78
C THR A 130 -6.22 -8.24 6.31
N ILE A 131 -7.04 -9.27 6.08
CA ILE A 131 -8.48 -9.15 5.80
C ILE A 131 -9.22 -9.91 6.88
N THR A 132 -10.12 -9.21 7.57
CA THR A 132 -10.91 -9.77 8.70
C THR A 132 -12.37 -9.96 8.37
N ALA A 133 -12.90 -9.26 7.36
CA ALA A 133 -14.26 -9.44 6.88
C ALA A 133 -14.39 -9.09 5.40
N VAL A 134 -15.29 -9.80 4.72
CA VAL A 134 -15.72 -9.53 3.35
C VAL A 134 -17.23 -9.56 3.34
N TYR A 135 -17.88 -8.39 3.31
CA TYR A 135 -19.32 -8.26 3.30
C TYR A 135 -19.84 -8.01 1.89
N VAL A 136 -20.90 -8.69 1.50
CA VAL A 136 -21.57 -8.53 0.19
C VAL A 136 -22.96 -7.96 0.39
N SER A 137 -23.31 -6.92 -0.35
CA SER A 137 -24.56 -6.15 -0.15
C SER A 137 -25.84 -6.87 -0.56
N ALA A 138 -25.76 -7.88 -1.44
CA ALA A 138 -26.90 -8.65 -1.91
C ALA A 138 -26.46 -10.01 -2.47
N ALA A 139 -27.43 -10.90 -2.75
CA ALA A 139 -27.18 -12.17 -3.42
C ALA A 139 -26.46 -11.98 -4.77
N LEU A 140 -25.62 -12.94 -5.12
CA LEU A 140 -24.98 -13.05 -6.42
C LEU A 140 -25.59 -14.20 -7.21
N THR A 141 -25.65 -14.02 -8.53
CA THR A 141 -26.02 -15.11 -9.45
C THR A 141 -24.82 -16.06 -9.67
N GLY A 142 -23.63 -15.50 -9.70
CA GLY A 142 -22.38 -16.26 -9.79
C GLY A 142 -21.70 -16.48 -8.44
N ASN A 143 -20.52 -17.06 -8.49
CA ASN A 143 -19.67 -17.26 -7.34
C ASN A 143 -18.75 -16.06 -7.13
N LEU A 144 -18.68 -15.57 -5.89
CA LEU A 144 -17.70 -14.58 -5.48
C LEU A 144 -16.30 -15.21 -5.36
N SER A 145 -15.31 -14.54 -5.90
CA SER A 145 -13.89 -14.80 -5.64
C SER A 145 -13.21 -13.53 -5.16
N VAL A 146 -12.39 -13.63 -4.13
CA VAL A 146 -11.63 -12.50 -3.58
C VAL A 146 -10.16 -12.91 -3.46
N GLY A 147 -9.29 -12.13 -4.07
CA GLY A 147 -7.87 -12.38 -4.13
C GLY A 147 -7.02 -11.16 -3.82
N ASN A 148 -5.73 -11.28 -4.10
CA ASN A 148 -4.77 -10.19 -4.02
C ASN A 148 -4.32 -9.76 -5.42
N GLY A 149 -3.82 -8.54 -5.53
CA GLY A 149 -3.17 -8.02 -6.74
C GLY A 149 -1.71 -7.66 -6.49
N ASP A 150 -1.09 -6.94 -7.43
CA ASP A 150 0.31 -6.52 -7.40
C ASP A 150 0.51 -5.01 -7.18
N VAL A 151 -0.44 -4.37 -6.51
CA VAL A 151 -0.27 -3.02 -5.99
C VAL A 151 0.14 -3.13 -4.53
N PHE A 152 1.30 -2.58 -4.19
CA PHE A 152 1.91 -2.68 -2.86
C PHE A 152 1.72 -1.38 -2.09
N GLY A 153 1.32 -1.49 -0.82
CA GLY A 153 1.21 -0.37 0.11
C GLY A 153 2.59 0.07 0.59
N LEU A 154 2.78 1.38 0.64
CA LEU A 154 4.01 1.95 1.17
C LEU A 154 3.95 2.01 2.70
N PRO A 155 5.10 1.79 3.38
CA PRO A 155 5.16 1.86 4.85
C PRO A 155 5.06 3.28 5.39
N TYR A 156 5.38 4.28 4.56
CA TYR A 156 5.37 5.68 4.92
C TYR A 156 4.49 6.48 3.96
N LYS A 157 3.96 7.59 4.45
CA LYS A 157 3.16 8.50 3.64
C LYS A 157 4.05 9.20 2.61
N VAL A 158 3.83 8.88 1.35
CA VAL A 158 4.54 9.46 0.20
C VAL A 158 3.55 10.28 -0.62
N THR A 159 3.73 11.59 -0.62
CA THR A 159 2.84 12.54 -1.28
C THR A 159 3.30 12.97 -2.67
N ASP A 160 4.56 12.69 -3.01
CA ASP A 160 5.16 13.08 -4.28
C ASP A 160 6.14 12.01 -4.76
N ALA A 161 6.16 11.74 -6.07
CA ALA A 161 7.06 10.76 -6.69
C ALA A 161 8.55 11.10 -6.50
N GLY A 162 8.88 12.37 -6.30
CA GLY A 162 10.25 12.82 -6.04
C GLY A 162 10.86 12.26 -4.76
N TYR A 163 10.05 11.76 -3.84
CA TYR A 163 10.53 11.05 -2.65
C TYR A 163 10.85 9.57 -2.89
N LEU A 164 10.50 9.03 -4.05
CA LEU A 164 10.89 7.68 -4.44
C LEU A 164 12.23 7.75 -5.17
N LEU A 165 13.31 7.46 -4.45
CA LEU A 165 14.67 7.52 -4.99
C LEU A 165 14.98 6.35 -5.93
N ARG A 166 14.33 5.22 -5.69
CA ARG A 166 14.38 4.03 -6.52
C ARG A 166 13.09 3.24 -6.38
N THR A 167 12.61 2.66 -7.49
CA THR A 167 11.48 1.71 -7.51
C THR A 167 11.79 0.58 -8.48
N GLY A 168 11.18 -0.59 -8.25
CA GLY A 168 11.20 -1.70 -9.18
C GLY A 168 11.91 -2.96 -8.69
N TRP A 169 12.09 -3.91 -9.58
CA TRP A 169 12.69 -5.21 -9.27
C TRP A 169 14.21 -5.12 -9.15
N ALA A 170 14.79 -5.82 -8.16
CA ALA A 170 16.25 -5.85 -7.97
C ALA A 170 16.93 -6.57 -9.15
N GLY A 171 18.05 -6.00 -9.61
CA GLY A 171 18.85 -6.57 -10.71
C GLY A 171 18.40 -6.16 -12.11
N ALA A 172 17.26 -5.48 -12.27
CA ALA A 172 16.83 -4.96 -13.55
C ALA A 172 17.17 -3.47 -13.67
N VAL A 173 18.05 -3.11 -14.59
CA VAL A 173 18.48 -1.72 -14.81
C VAL A 173 17.35 -0.85 -15.38
N ALA A 174 16.40 -1.45 -16.08
CA ALA A 174 15.28 -0.78 -16.74
C ALA A 174 14.01 -0.72 -15.90
N ASP A 175 13.99 -1.24 -14.67
CA ASP A 175 12.77 -1.53 -13.92
C ASP A 175 12.45 -0.48 -12.84
N ASN A 176 12.89 0.75 -13.05
CA ASN A 176 12.33 1.91 -12.33
C ASN A 176 10.93 2.28 -12.84
N ALA A 177 10.44 1.53 -13.83
CA ALA A 177 9.11 1.70 -14.37
C ALA A 177 8.09 0.97 -13.50
N GLY A 178 7.05 1.67 -13.14
CA GLY A 178 5.90 1.22 -12.35
C GLY A 178 4.96 2.38 -12.17
N THR A 179 3.83 2.13 -11.56
CA THR A 179 2.85 3.18 -11.27
C THR A 179 2.89 3.50 -9.80
N PHE A 180 3.30 4.72 -9.48
CA PHE A 180 3.15 5.28 -8.14
C PHE A 180 1.83 6.03 -8.05
N VAL A 181 1.08 5.79 -6.97
CA VAL A 181 -0.08 6.59 -6.59
C VAL A 181 0.24 7.24 -5.25
N ALA A 182 0.20 8.57 -5.23
CA ALA A 182 0.48 9.35 -4.03
C ALA A 182 -0.51 9.05 -2.91
N ALA A 183 -0.08 9.30 -1.68
CA ALA A 183 -0.92 9.20 -0.50
C ALA A 183 -2.19 10.03 -0.65
N ASP A 184 -3.36 9.44 -0.44
CA ASP A 184 -4.61 10.16 -0.37
C ASP A 184 -4.72 10.83 1.00
N THR A 185 -4.57 12.14 1.04
CA THR A 185 -4.60 12.95 2.25
C THR A 185 -5.95 13.63 2.46
N ALA A 186 -6.89 13.45 1.54
CA ALA A 186 -8.28 13.87 1.73
C ALA A 186 -8.91 13.12 2.89
N THR A 187 -10.14 13.45 3.25
CA THR A 187 -10.84 12.75 4.34
C THR A 187 -10.93 11.25 4.00
N PRO A 188 -10.25 10.38 4.75
CA PRO A 188 -10.27 8.95 4.46
C PRO A 188 -11.69 8.40 4.57
N SER A 189 -12.09 7.58 3.60
CA SER A 189 -13.39 6.90 3.58
C SER A 189 -13.26 5.54 2.90
N THR A 190 -14.35 4.78 2.84
CA THR A 190 -14.38 3.48 2.15
C THR A 190 -14.17 3.58 0.64
N THR A 191 -14.16 4.78 0.06
CA THR A 191 -14.01 5.03 -1.38
C THR A 191 -12.76 5.82 -1.74
N THR A 192 -12.01 6.31 -0.75
CA THR A 192 -10.76 7.05 -1.00
C THR A 192 -9.58 6.09 -1.26
N GLY A 193 -8.45 6.67 -1.64
CA GLY A 193 -7.21 5.95 -1.87
C GLY A 193 -6.49 5.52 -0.59
N ASP A 194 -5.29 4.98 -0.77
CA ASP A 194 -4.42 4.60 0.35
C ASP A 194 -3.80 5.84 1.00
N VAL A 195 -3.85 5.93 2.33
CA VAL A 195 -3.36 7.10 3.08
C VAL A 195 -1.84 7.26 3.09
N ARG A 196 -1.09 6.24 2.66
CA ARG A 196 0.38 6.27 2.54
C ARG A 196 0.86 6.27 1.10
N GLY A 197 -0.03 5.95 0.18
CA GLY A 197 0.29 5.76 -1.23
C GLY A 197 0.68 4.34 -1.57
N THR A 198 0.70 4.04 -2.85
CA THR A 198 0.93 2.70 -3.36
C THR A 198 1.90 2.70 -4.53
N PHE A 199 2.51 1.55 -4.76
CA PHE A 199 3.35 1.30 -5.91
C PHE A 199 2.97 -0.02 -6.59
N ALA A 200 2.77 0.04 -7.91
CA ALA A 200 2.53 -1.12 -8.77
C ALA A 200 3.72 -1.30 -9.73
N PRO A 201 4.51 -2.38 -9.63
CA PRO A 201 5.56 -2.66 -10.59
C PRO A 201 4.97 -3.00 -11.97
N THR A 202 5.75 -2.81 -13.05
CA THR A 202 5.30 -3.11 -14.41
C THR A 202 5.09 -4.59 -14.69
N THR A 203 5.82 -5.43 -13.96
CA THR A 203 5.78 -6.89 -14.13
C THR A 203 5.23 -7.51 -12.86
N ALA A 204 4.38 -8.52 -12.99
CA ALA A 204 3.78 -9.21 -11.85
C ALA A 204 4.82 -9.89 -10.95
N ALA A 205 4.51 -9.98 -9.66
CA ALA A 205 5.24 -10.80 -8.70
C ALA A 205 5.18 -12.28 -9.08
N ASN A 206 6.28 -13.00 -8.86
CA ASN A 206 6.39 -14.42 -9.21
C ASN A 206 6.90 -15.30 -8.05
N GLY A 207 6.93 -14.79 -6.84
CA GLY A 207 7.43 -15.49 -5.66
C GLY A 207 8.94 -15.56 -5.54
N SER A 208 9.70 -15.00 -6.51
CA SER A 208 11.17 -15.04 -6.51
C SER A 208 11.80 -13.67 -6.79
N ARG A 209 11.07 -12.77 -7.44
CA ARG A 209 11.56 -11.43 -7.73
C ARG A 209 11.55 -10.58 -6.46
N ARG A 210 12.65 -9.86 -6.25
CA ARG A 210 12.83 -8.96 -5.13
C ARG A 210 12.44 -7.54 -5.53
N LEU A 211 11.37 -7.01 -4.93
CA LEU A 211 10.94 -5.63 -5.09
C LEU A 211 11.74 -4.75 -4.13
N VAL A 212 12.35 -3.70 -4.66
CA VAL A 212 13.10 -2.73 -3.86
C VAL A 212 12.57 -1.33 -4.14
N ILE A 213 12.12 -0.64 -3.09
CA ILE A 213 11.69 0.75 -3.15
C ILE A 213 12.50 1.54 -2.13
N ALA A 214 13.29 2.51 -2.60
CA ALA A 214 14.01 3.43 -1.73
C ALA A 214 13.20 4.72 -1.57
N ILE A 215 12.84 5.05 -0.33
CA ILE A 215 11.99 6.19 0.02
C ILE A 215 12.85 7.21 0.77
N GLY A 216 12.97 8.42 0.25
CA GLY A 216 13.59 9.54 0.94
C GLY A 216 12.56 10.24 1.82
N LEU A 217 12.80 10.28 3.14
CA LEU A 217 11.96 11.01 4.08
C LEU A 217 12.65 12.29 4.52
N THR A 218 11.88 13.38 4.62
CA THR A 218 12.41 14.65 5.12
C THR A 218 12.43 14.67 6.64
N ALA A 219 13.35 15.42 7.24
CA ALA A 219 13.47 15.55 8.70
C ALA A 219 12.30 16.31 9.36
N SER A 220 11.56 17.07 8.60
CA SER A 220 10.48 17.95 9.09
C SER A 220 9.13 17.26 9.18
N GLN A 221 9.10 16.02 9.65
CA GLN A 221 7.88 15.21 9.71
C GLN A 221 6.99 15.49 10.92
N ALA A 222 7.48 16.27 11.86
CA ALA A 222 6.76 16.67 13.05
C ALA A 222 6.28 18.13 12.91
N GLY A 223 5.20 18.48 13.59
CA GLY A 223 4.68 19.83 13.64
C GLY A 223 3.91 20.26 12.38
N PRO A 224 4.04 21.51 11.93
CA PRO A 224 3.21 22.09 10.86
C PRO A 224 3.37 21.41 9.51
N ASN A 225 4.38 20.57 9.36
CA ASN A 225 4.65 19.82 8.14
C ASN A 225 4.14 18.37 8.21
N ALA A 226 3.17 18.08 9.04
CA ALA A 226 2.57 16.75 9.20
C ALA A 226 1.93 16.20 7.91
N THR A 227 1.73 17.02 6.89
CA THR A 227 1.27 16.62 5.56
C THR A 227 2.38 16.04 4.70
N GLN A 228 3.64 16.13 5.11
CA GLN A 228 4.78 15.66 4.34
C GLN A 228 4.98 14.16 4.44
N THR A 229 5.81 13.66 3.53
CA THR A 229 6.24 12.28 3.45
C THR A 229 6.80 11.76 4.78
N GLY A 230 6.47 10.54 5.14
CA GLY A 230 7.02 9.85 6.30
C GLY A 230 6.15 9.88 7.54
N ALA A 231 4.98 10.47 7.49
CA ALA A 231 4.04 10.39 8.60
C ALA A 231 3.57 8.93 8.81
N ILE A 232 4.08 8.30 9.85
CA ILE A 232 3.61 6.97 10.29
C ILE A 232 2.18 7.06 10.80
N GLY A 233 1.82 8.19 11.40
CA GLY A 233 0.51 8.45 12.00
C GLY A 233 -0.63 8.74 11.02
N ALA A 234 -0.49 8.41 9.74
CA ALA A 234 -1.61 8.49 8.79
C ALA A 234 -2.69 7.48 9.18
N THR A 235 -3.91 7.96 9.39
CA THR A 235 -5.03 7.12 9.84
C THR A 235 -5.90 6.74 8.64
N PRO A 236 -6.03 5.46 8.30
CA PRO A 236 -6.98 4.97 7.29
C PRO A 236 -8.43 5.00 7.82
N ALA A 237 -9.39 4.83 6.92
CA ALA A 237 -10.81 4.70 7.24
C ALA A 237 -11.40 3.44 6.64
#